data_bbd64d505172a6db13fccfcbac745889
#
_entry.id   bbd64d505172a6db13fccfcbac745889
#
_cell.length_a   1.000
_cell.length_b   1.000
_cell.length_c   1.000
_cell.angle_alpha   90.00
_cell.angle_beta   90.00
_cell.angle_gamma   90.00
#
_symmetry.space_group_name_H-M   'P 1'
#
loop_
_entity.id
_entity.type
_entity.pdbx_description
1 polymer ?
#
loop_
_entity_poly.entity_id
_entity_poly.type
_entity_poly.pdbx_seq_one_letter_code
_entity_poly.pdbx_strand_id
1 'polypeptide(L)'
;MISRLNNSNLLIAFEYLKKDEIMSFFISKFGNEIDVNERNNSNYAIALCNLIIEQQISFKAAITIKKKFHDLISNKSNKQILELENSTIQKVGVSFKKVEYMKNVLSFFAENHLDLDNLDQNQIEKKLIKIKGIGKWTIEMFLMFVVLKPDIFSFGDLALINSIKKNYGISDKNEISKLTLSWSPYRTVASLLLWFSIEKNIFYDLNNKL
;
A
#
# COMPACT_ATOMS: atom_id res chain seq x y z
N MET A 1 20.83 -6.65 4.63
CA MET A 1 19.46 -6.69 4.06
C MET A 1 18.83 -5.32 4.27
N ILE A 2 18.16 -4.75 3.27
CA ILE A 2 17.51 -3.43 3.38
C ILE A 2 16.36 -3.55 4.39
N SER A 3 16.36 -2.73 5.43
CA SER A 3 15.30 -2.73 6.45
C SER A 3 14.12 -1.82 6.08
N ARG A 4 14.40 -0.76 5.28
CA ARG A 4 13.43 0.23 4.81
C ARG A 4 13.78 0.67 3.40
N LEU A 5 12.77 0.74 2.51
CA LEU A 5 12.94 1.26 1.15
C LEU A 5 13.11 2.78 1.16
N ASN A 6 13.91 3.26 0.23
CA ASN A 6 14.04 4.66 -0.17
C ASN A 6 14.49 4.70 -1.64
N ASN A 7 14.44 5.87 -2.27
CA ASN A 7 14.79 6.00 -3.68
C ASN A 7 16.27 5.63 -3.98
N SER A 8 17.18 5.78 -3.01
CA SER A 8 18.60 5.44 -3.20
C SER A 8 18.82 3.93 -3.23
N ASN A 9 18.06 3.13 -2.45
CA ASN A 9 18.22 1.68 -2.44
C ASN A 9 17.24 0.93 -3.37
N LEU A 10 16.36 1.66 -4.05
CA LEU A 10 15.44 1.10 -5.05
C LEU A 10 16.18 0.44 -6.20
N LEU A 11 17.32 1.01 -6.63
CA LEU A 11 18.16 0.46 -7.69
C LEU A 11 18.69 -0.95 -7.36
N ILE A 12 18.99 -1.22 -6.09
CA ILE A 12 19.43 -2.55 -5.64
C ILE A 12 18.31 -3.57 -5.83
N ALA A 13 17.06 -3.17 -5.52
CA ALA A 13 15.88 -4.01 -5.74
C ALA A 13 15.65 -4.26 -7.24
N PHE A 14 15.81 -3.24 -8.09
CA PHE A 14 15.70 -3.40 -9.53
C PHE A 14 16.73 -4.38 -10.08
N GLU A 15 18.01 -4.25 -9.73
CA GLU A 15 19.04 -5.20 -10.16
C GLU A 15 18.73 -6.64 -9.74
N TYR A 16 18.19 -6.81 -8.53
CA TYR A 16 17.77 -8.14 -8.07
C TYR A 16 16.58 -8.69 -8.86
N LEU A 17 15.58 -7.85 -9.16
CA LEU A 17 14.36 -8.24 -9.85
C LEU A 17 14.55 -8.45 -11.36
N LYS A 18 15.59 -7.89 -11.98
CA LYS A 18 15.92 -8.09 -13.41
C LYS A 18 16.19 -9.54 -13.81
N LYS A 19 16.44 -10.44 -12.85
CA LYS A 19 16.51 -11.90 -13.11
C LYS A 19 15.18 -12.49 -13.58
N ASP A 20 14.07 -11.83 -13.27
CA ASP A 20 12.74 -12.13 -13.78
C ASP A 20 12.50 -11.27 -15.03
N GLU A 21 12.26 -11.92 -16.18
CA GLU A 21 12.14 -11.27 -17.48
C GLU A 21 11.00 -10.24 -17.51
N ILE A 22 9.85 -10.55 -16.88
CA ILE A 22 8.70 -9.68 -16.84
C ILE A 22 8.97 -8.48 -15.92
N MET A 23 9.63 -8.70 -14.79
CA MET A 23 10.07 -7.60 -13.93
C MET A 23 11.11 -6.72 -14.63
N SER A 24 12.05 -7.31 -15.37
CA SER A 24 13.03 -6.56 -16.19
C SER A 24 12.34 -5.67 -17.22
N PHE A 25 11.32 -6.20 -17.89
CA PHE A 25 10.49 -5.43 -18.83
C PHE A 25 9.82 -4.23 -18.12
N PHE A 26 9.18 -4.44 -16.97
CA PHE A 26 8.51 -3.37 -16.23
C PHE A 26 9.50 -2.31 -15.72
N ILE A 27 10.66 -2.72 -15.22
CA ILE A 27 11.72 -1.81 -14.79
C ILE A 27 12.15 -0.92 -15.97
N SER A 28 12.30 -1.48 -17.18
CA SER A 28 12.65 -0.71 -18.37
C SER A 28 11.57 0.30 -18.80
N LYS A 29 10.29 -0.03 -18.56
CA LYS A 29 9.15 0.81 -18.97
C LYS A 29 8.87 1.96 -18.01
N PHE A 30 8.88 1.71 -16.72
CA PHE A 30 8.44 2.67 -15.71
C PHE A 30 9.23 2.66 -14.39
N GLY A 31 10.41 2.02 -14.37
CA GLY A 31 11.25 2.07 -13.16
C GLY A 31 11.62 3.48 -12.71
N ASN A 32 11.81 4.39 -13.65
CA ASN A 32 12.12 5.81 -13.35
C ASN A 32 10.91 6.61 -12.80
N GLU A 33 9.69 6.08 -12.90
CA GLU A 33 8.49 6.73 -12.40
C GLU A 33 8.15 6.30 -10.96
N ILE A 34 8.82 5.26 -10.43
CA ILE A 34 8.57 4.77 -9.08
C ILE A 34 9.22 5.68 -8.07
N ASP A 35 8.41 6.36 -7.27
CA ASP A 35 8.82 7.08 -6.06
C ASP A 35 8.22 6.38 -4.83
N VAL A 36 9.06 5.70 -4.07
CA VAL A 36 8.62 5.00 -2.85
C VAL A 36 8.19 5.94 -1.73
N ASN A 37 8.56 7.22 -1.81
CA ASN A 37 8.20 8.23 -0.81
C ASN A 37 6.89 8.96 -1.13
N GLU A 38 6.29 8.75 -2.30
CA GLU A 38 5.06 9.47 -2.73
C GLU A 38 3.93 9.41 -1.70
N ARG A 39 3.77 8.28 -1.02
CA ARG A 39 2.72 8.05 0.01
C ARG A 39 3.24 8.15 1.44
N ASN A 40 4.50 8.55 1.62
CA ASN A 40 5.07 8.68 2.95
C ASN A 40 4.36 9.78 3.75
N ASN A 41 3.88 9.43 4.93
CA ASN A 41 3.21 10.35 5.84
C ASN A 41 3.71 10.09 7.26
N SER A 42 4.33 11.07 7.87
CA SER A 42 4.83 10.99 9.24
C SER A 42 3.73 10.87 10.30
N ASN A 43 2.50 11.27 9.97
CA ASN A 43 1.34 11.05 10.81
C ASN A 43 0.68 9.70 10.46
N TYR A 44 1.06 8.65 11.17
CA TYR A 44 0.58 7.28 10.94
C TYR A 44 -0.93 7.11 11.07
N ALA A 45 -1.58 7.89 11.95
CA ALA A 45 -3.03 7.87 12.07
C ALA A 45 -3.70 8.38 10.79
N ILE A 46 -3.20 9.48 10.23
CA ILE A 46 -3.71 10.03 8.96
C ILE A 46 -3.38 9.10 7.79
N ALA A 47 -2.20 8.49 7.78
CA ALA A 47 -1.84 7.49 6.76
C ALA A 47 -2.84 6.32 6.75
N LEU A 48 -3.19 5.77 7.90
CA LEU A 48 -4.21 4.71 8.00
C LEU A 48 -5.62 5.20 7.65
N CYS A 49 -5.99 6.45 7.99
CA CYS A 49 -7.25 7.04 7.53
C CYS A 49 -7.31 7.10 6.00
N ASN A 50 -6.22 7.47 5.33
CA ASN A 50 -6.13 7.47 3.87
C ASN A 50 -6.34 6.06 3.29
N LEU A 51 -5.74 5.03 3.90
CA LEU A 51 -5.92 3.65 3.48
C LEU A 51 -7.36 3.15 3.72
N ILE A 52 -8.02 3.58 4.80
CA ILE A 52 -9.46 3.29 5.02
C ILE A 52 -10.32 3.93 3.91
N ILE A 53 -9.97 5.15 3.49
CA ILE A 53 -10.68 5.81 2.38
C ILE A 53 -10.55 4.96 1.10
N GLU A 54 -9.39 4.40 0.83
CA GLU A 54 -9.11 3.58 -0.37
C GLU A 54 -9.83 2.23 -0.41
N GLN A 55 -10.29 1.70 0.74
CA GLN A 55 -10.97 0.41 0.79
C GLN A 55 -12.20 0.36 -0.14
N GLN A 56 -12.28 -0.64 -1.01
CA GLN A 56 -13.45 -0.98 -1.84
C GLN A 56 -13.99 0.17 -2.72
N ILE A 57 -13.13 1.07 -3.17
CA ILE A 57 -13.49 2.12 -4.13
C ILE A 57 -12.44 2.20 -5.24
N SER A 58 -12.78 2.86 -6.36
CA SER A 58 -11.84 3.07 -7.44
C SER A 58 -10.74 4.07 -7.06
N PHE A 59 -9.58 3.95 -7.68
CA PHE A 59 -8.44 4.85 -7.49
C PHE A 59 -8.83 6.33 -7.68
N LYS A 60 -9.58 6.64 -8.76
CA LYS A 60 -10.05 8.00 -9.06
C LYS A 60 -10.96 8.57 -7.95
N ALA A 61 -11.87 7.75 -7.42
CA ALA A 61 -12.73 8.15 -6.31
C ALA A 61 -11.92 8.40 -5.04
N ALA A 62 -10.93 7.53 -4.76
CA ALA A 62 -10.05 7.67 -3.60
C ALA A 62 -9.28 8.99 -3.62
N ILE A 63 -8.70 9.40 -4.75
CA ILE A 63 -8.00 10.68 -4.90
C ILE A 63 -8.90 11.85 -4.51
N THR A 64 -10.13 11.88 -5.06
CA THR A 64 -11.08 12.96 -4.80
C THR A 64 -11.48 13.04 -3.33
N ILE A 65 -11.76 11.89 -2.71
CA ILE A 65 -12.18 11.83 -1.31
C ILE A 65 -11.01 12.17 -0.37
N LYS A 66 -9.81 11.66 -0.65
CA LYS A 66 -8.61 12.01 0.13
C LYS A 66 -8.34 13.52 0.08
N LYS A 67 -8.45 14.15 -1.08
CA LYS A 67 -8.30 15.61 -1.19
C LYS A 67 -9.26 16.34 -0.26
N LYS A 68 -10.56 16.03 -0.34
CA LYS A 68 -11.59 16.63 0.53
C LYS A 68 -11.32 16.37 2.02
N PHE A 69 -10.84 15.17 2.34
CA PHE A 69 -10.47 14.83 3.72
C PHE A 69 -9.29 15.67 4.21
N HIS A 70 -8.23 15.80 3.40
CA HIS A 70 -7.08 16.64 3.74
C HIS A 70 -7.44 18.13 3.86
N ASP A 71 -8.32 18.65 3.00
CA ASP A 71 -8.85 20.00 3.12
C ASP A 71 -9.61 20.20 4.44
N LEU A 72 -10.44 19.22 4.84
CA LEU A 72 -11.19 19.25 6.10
C LEU A 72 -10.29 19.25 7.34
N ILE A 73 -9.21 18.45 7.32
CA ILE A 73 -8.31 18.27 8.46
C ILE A 73 -7.12 19.23 8.46
N SER A 74 -7.02 20.10 7.47
CA SER A 74 -5.94 21.10 7.39
C SER A 74 -5.81 21.86 8.70
N ASN A 75 -4.58 21.95 9.22
CA ASN A 75 -4.25 22.63 10.47
C ASN A 75 -4.92 22.07 11.75
N LYS A 76 -5.40 20.81 11.70
CA LYS A 76 -5.99 20.14 12.88
C LYS A 76 -5.05 19.05 13.41
N SER A 77 -4.93 18.99 14.72
CA SER A 77 -4.31 17.85 15.41
C SER A 77 -5.21 16.62 15.33
N ASN A 78 -4.63 15.42 15.54
CA ASN A 78 -5.41 14.16 15.60
C ASN A 78 -6.56 14.25 16.62
N LYS A 79 -6.35 14.92 17.76
CA LYS A 79 -7.38 15.12 18.77
C LYS A 79 -8.54 15.98 18.24
N GLN A 80 -8.24 17.10 17.58
CA GLN A 80 -9.28 17.95 16.98
C GLN A 80 -10.05 17.23 15.86
N ILE A 81 -9.38 16.35 15.10
CA ILE A 81 -10.05 15.53 14.06
C ILE A 81 -10.97 14.50 14.72
N LEU A 82 -10.54 13.88 15.83
CA LEU A 82 -11.35 12.92 16.59
C LEU A 82 -12.62 13.56 17.16
N GLU A 83 -12.56 14.83 17.55
CA GLU A 83 -13.68 15.61 18.10
C GLU A 83 -14.68 16.10 17.03
N LEU A 84 -14.34 16.03 15.72
CA LEU A 84 -15.28 16.40 14.65
C LEU A 84 -16.53 15.52 14.70
N GLU A 85 -17.69 16.13 14.42
CA GLU A 85 -18.94 15.40 14.23
C GLU A 85 -18.82 14.36 13.11
N ASN A 86 -19.37 13.16 13.31
CA ASN A 86 -19.34 12.09 12.32
C ASN A 86 -19.92 12.53 10.96
N SER A 87 -20.99 13.32 10.99
CA SER A 87 -21.62 13.91 9.82
C SER A 87 -20.67 14.81 9.02
N THR A 88 -19.79 15.53 9.71
CA THR A 88 -18.78 16.41 9.08
C THR A 88 -17.74 15.61 8.32
N ILE A 89 -17.21 14.53 8.92
CA ILE A 89 -16.25 13.65 8.23
C ILE A 89 -16.97 12.92 7.09
N GLN A 90 -18.21 12.50 7.25
CA GLN A 90 -18.98 11.81 6.20
C GLN A 90 -19.15 12.65 4.94
N LYS A 91 -19.29 13.97 5.07
CA LYS A 91 -19.45 14.92 3.94
C LYS A 91 -18.28 14.91 2.96
N VAL A 92 -17.10 14.39 3.33
CA VAL A 92 -15.99 14.24 2.36
C VAL A 92 -16.27 13.14 1.32
N GLY A 93 -17.27 12.28 1.55
CA GLY A 93 -17.69 11.21 0.64
C GLY A 93 -17.37 9.79 1.15
N VAL A 94 -17.12 9.62 2.44
CA VAL A 94 -16.93 8.31 3.06
C VAL A 94 -18.23 7.80 3.68
N SER A 95 -18.38 6.45 3.77
CA SER A 95 -19.53 5.86 4.48
C SER A 95 -19.41 6.08 5.99
N PHE A 96 -20.55 6.04 6.68
CA PHE A 96 -20.60 6.13 8.14
C PHE A 96 -19.67 5.11 8.83
N LYS A 97 -19.61 3.88 8.29
CA LYS A 97 -18.74 2.81 8.78
C LYS A 97 -17.25 3.17 8.65
N LYS A 98 -16.85 3.82 7.55
CA LYS A 98 -15.47 4.31 7.39
C LYS A 98 -15.16 5.44 8.37
N VAL A 99 -16.11 6.33 8.66
CA VAL A 99 -15.94 7.37 9.70
C VAL A 99 -15.64 6.72 11.05
N GLU A 100 -16.40 5.70 11.44
CA GLU A 100 -16.16 4.93 12.69
C GLU A 100 -14.73 4.35 12.69
N TYR A 101 -14.31 3.72 11.60
CA TYR A 101 -12.98 3.14 11.49
C TYR A 101 -11.86 4.18 11.58
N MET A 102 -12.04 5.33 10.94
CA MET A 102 -11.07 6.43 11.03
C MET A 102 -10.96 6.95 12.46
N LYS A 103 -12.07 7.09 13.18
CA LYS A 103 -12.07 7.49 14.60
C LYS A 103 -11.40 6.45 15.50
N ASN A 104 -11.60 5.15 15.25
CA ASN A 104 -10.90 4.09 15.98
C ASN A 104 -9.38 4.18 15.79
N VAL A 105 -8.92 4.48 14.57
CA VAL A 105 -7.50 4.71 14.30
C VAL A 105 -6.97 5.93 15.06
N LEU A 106 -7.67 7.06 14.98
CA LEU A 106 -7.27 8.29 15.66
C LEU A 106 -7.21 8.12 17.19
N SER A 107 -8.20 7.43 17.77
CA SER A 107 -8.23 7.10 19.20
C SER A 107 -7.05 6.20 19.59
N PHE A 108 -6.80 5.14 18.80
CA PHE A 108 -5.68 4.24 19.05
C PHE A 108 -4.34 4.98 19.12
N PHE A 109 -4.07 5.89 18.17
CA PHE A 109 -2.81 6.64 18.13
C PHE A 109 -2.78 7.82 19.13
N ALA A 110 -3.91 8.25 19.67
CA ALA A 110 -3.95 9.18 20.79
C ALA A 110 -3.50 8.53 22.12
N GLU A 111 -3.79 7.23 22.28
CA GLU A 111 -3.50 6.46 23.48
C GLU A 111 -2.18 5.67 23.40
N ASN A 112 -1.69 5.40 22.17
CA ASN A 112 -0.53 4.54 21.95
C ASN A 112 0.53 5.25 21.10
N HIS A 113 1.72 5.39 21.66
CA HIS A 113 2.89 5.77 20.88
C HIS A 113 3.51 4.51 20.25
N LEU A 114 3.54 4.45 18.89
CA LEU A 114 4.18 3.37 18.15
C LEU A 114 5.50 3.84 17.56
N ASP A 115 6.59 3.30 18.06
CA ASP A 115 7.90 3.43 17.44
C ASP A 115 8.03 2.36 16.34
N LEU A 116 7.54 2.69 15.14
CA LEU A 116 7.50 1.74 14.01
C LEU A 116 8.89 1.42 13.45
N ASP A 117 9.88 2.25 13.70
CA ASP A 117 11.25 2.03 13.20
C ASP A 117 11.91 0.86 13.96
N ASN A 118 11.56 0.67 15.23
CA ASN A 118 12.07 -0.40 16.09
C ASN A 118 11.18 -1.64 16.15
N LEU A 119 10.03 -1.65 15.46
CA LEU A 119 9.15 -2.82 15.39
C LEU A 119 9.37 -3.63 14.11
N ASP A 120 9.38 -4.97 14.26
CA ASP A 120 9.30 -5.85 13.10
C ASP A 120 7.89 -5.91 12.51
N GLN A 121 7.76 -6.51 11.31
CA GLN A 121 6.49 -6.61 10.61
C GLN A 121 5.41 -7.30 11.46
N ASN A 122 5.74 -8.40 12.12
CA ASN A 122 4.77 -9.18 12.90
C ASN A 122 4.29 -8.41 14.13
N GLN A 123 5.18 -7.63 14.75
CA GLN A 123 4.83 -6.78 15.88
C GLN A 123 3.88 -5.65 15.46
N ILE A 124 4.12 -5.03 14.30
CA ILE A 124 3.23 -4.00 13.75
C ILE A 124 1.87 -4.61 13.43
N GLU A 125 1.84 -5.75 12.74
CA GLU A 125 0.60 -6.46 12.38
C GLU A 125 -0.23 -6.80 13.62
N LYS A 126 0.38 -7.40 14.66
CA LYS A 126 -0.28 -7.76 15.94
C LYS A 126 -0.88 -6.55 16.66
N LYS A 127 -0.32 -5.36 16.49
CA LYS A 127 -0.85 -4.13 17.10
C LYS A 127 -1.99 -3.56 16.27
N LEU A 128 -1.81 -3.42 14.96
CA LEU A 128 -2.77 -2.76 14.08
C LEU A 128 -4.04 -3.58 13.85
N ILE A 129 -3.95 -4.92 13.80
CA ILE A 129 -5.13 -5.80 13.60
C ILE A 129 -6.16 -5.68 14.71
N LYS A 130 -5.79 -5.17 15.88
CA LYS A 130 -6.71 -4.93 17.00
C LYS A 130 -7.63 -3.72 16.77
N ILE A 131 -7.27 -2.84 15.84
CA ILE A 131 -8.06 -1.65 15.52
C ILE A 131 -9.24 -2.07 14.64
N LYS A 132 -10.47 -1.89 15.13
CA LYS A 132 -11.67 -2.19 14.36
C LYS A 132 -11.71 -1.38 13.07
N GLY A 133 -11.77 -2.06 11.92
CA GLY A 133 -11.72 -1.45 10.59
C GLY A 133 -10.39 -1.61 9.87
N ILE A 134 -9.35 -2.08 10.57
CA ILE A 134 -8.05 -2.39 10.00
C ILE A 134 -7.95 -3.90 9.77
N GLY A 135 -7.97 -4.30 8.52
CA GLY A 135 -7.78 -5.69 8.10
C GLY A 135 -6.38 -5.94 7.54
N LYS A 136 -6.10 -7.19 7.21
CA LYS A 136 -4.81 -7.64 6.67
C LYS A 136 -4.36 -6.80 5.48
N TRP A 137 -5.23 -6.60 4.48
CA TRP A 137 -4.91 -5.76 3.31
C TRP A 137 -4.46 -4.35 3.70
N THR A 138 -5.17 -3.68 4.63
CA THR A 138 -4.81 -2.33 5.09
C THR A 138 -3.45 -2.31 5.79
N ILE A 139 -3.13 -3.36 6.57
CA ILE A 139 -1.83 -3.49 7.23
C ILE A 139 -0.73 -3.70 6.20
N GLU A 140 -0.93 -4.57 5.21
CA GLU A 140 0.02 -4.80 4.11
C GLU A 140 0.30 -3.49 3.34
N MET A 141 -0.73 -2.72 3.00
CA MET A 141 -0.58 -1.40 2.37
C MET A 141 0.17 -0.42 3.27
N PHE A 142 -0.12 -0.41 4.57
CA PHE A 142 0.59 0.44 5.53
C PHE A 142 2.08 0.07 5.63
N LEU A 143 2.40 -1.22 5.66
CA LEU A 143 3.77 -1.70 5.68
C LEU A 143 4.53 -1.33 4.40
N MET A 144 3.89 -1.44 3.23
CA MET A 144 4.49 -1.11 1.94
C MET A 144 4.72 0.39 1.76
N PHE A 145 3.68 1.21 2.00
CA PHE A 145 3.66 2.61 1.57
C PHE A 145 4.02 3.61 2.68
N VAL A 146 3.90 3.23 3.94
CA VAL A 146 4.15 4.14 5.08
C VAL A 146 5.39 3.72 5.85
N VAL A 147 5.48 2.45 6.24
CA VAL A 147 6.67 1.91 6.93
C VAL A 147 7.79 1.60 5.93
N LEU A 148 7.45 1.45 4.65
CA LEU A 148 8.39 1.19 3.55
C LEU A 148 9.16 -0.14 3.72
N LYS A 149 8.49 -1.18 4.23
CA LYS A 149 9.11 -2.52 4.34
C LYS A 149 9.32 -3.09 2.92
N PRO A 150 10.53 -3.62 2.63
CA PRO A 150 10.89 -4.02 1.26
C PRO A 150 10.24 -5.32 0.78
N ASP A 151 9.80 -6.19 1.71
CA ASP A 151 9.43 -7.57 1.38
C ASP A 151 7.99 -7.91 1.77
N ILE A 152 7.04 -7.12 1.30
CA ILE A 152 5.60 -7.33 1.48
C ILE A 152 4.95 -7.69 0.14
N PHE A 153 4.06 -8.68 0.15
CA PHE A 153 3.14 -8.98 -0.96
C PHE A 153 1.72 -9.18 -0.43
N SER A 154 0.74 -8.54 -1.07
CA SER A 154 -0.66 -8.64 -0.66
C SER A 154 -1.42 -9.64 -1.53
N PHE A 155 -1.59 -10.86 -1.02
CA PHE A 155 -2.39 -11.90 -1.70
C PHE A 155 -3.89 -11.58 -1.74
N GLY A 156 -4.36 -10.63 -0.95
CA GLY A 156 -5.74 -10.14 -0.94
C GLY A 156 -6.01 -8.98 -1.91
N ASP A 157 -4.96 -8.45 -2.55
CA ASP A 157 -5.10 -7.35 -3.51
C ASP A 157 -5.44 -7.88 -4.91
N LEU A 158 -6.67 -7.60 -5.36
CA LEU A 158 -7.17 -8.09 -6.63
C LEU A 158 -6.40 -7.51 -7.84
N ALA A 159 -5.88 -6.29 -7.74
CA ALA A 159 -5.11 -5.68 -8.82
C ALA A 159 -3.78 -6.42 -9.00
N LEU A 160 -3.07 -6.75 -7.90
CA LEU A 160 -1.85 -7.55 -7.96
C LEU A 160 -2.10 -8.94 -8.56
N ILE A 161 -3.13 -9.64 -8.09
CA ILE A 161 -3.48 -10.97 -8.60
C ILE A 161 -3.85 -10.91 -10.08
N ASN A 162 -4.63 -9.90 -10.51
CA ASN A 162 -4.97 -9.71 -11.90
C ASN A 162 -3.77 -9.35 -12.77
N SER A 163 -2.83 -8.56 -12.24
CA SER A 163 -1.57 -8.26 -12.93
C SER A 163 -0.74 -9.52 -13.15
N ILE A 164 -0.58 -10.37 -12.12
CA ILE A 164 0.12 -11.65 -12.26
C ILE A 164 -0.56 -12.51 -13.32
N LYS A 165 -1.89 -12.64 -13.26
CA LYS A 165 -2.63 -13.43 -14.25
C LYS A 165 -2.40 -12.95 -15.69
N LYS A 166 -2.42 -11.65 -15.91
CA LYS A 166 -2.24 -11.07 -17.25
C LYS A 166 -0.81 -11.20 -17.76
N ASN A 167 0.19 -10.99 -16.90
CA ASN A 167 1.58 -10.91 -17.31
C ASN A 167 2.32 -12.24 -17.26
N TYR A 168 1.94 -13.15 -16.35
CA TYR A 168 2.59 -14.45 -16.16
C TYR A 168 1.72 -15.63 -16.64
N GLY A 169 0.43 -15.40 -16.91
CA GLY A 169 -0.51 -16.48 -17.23
C GLY A 169 -0.86 -17.40 -16.07
N ILE A 170 -0.50 -17.02 -14.84
CA ILE A 170 -0.64 -17.83 -13.62
C ILE A 170 -1.89 -17.42 -12.86
N SER A 171 -2.71 -18.39 -12.44
CA SER A 171 -3.92 -18.17 -11.63
C SER A 171 -3.99 -19.04 -10.38
N ASP A 172 -3.22 -20.12 -10.32
CA ASP A 172 -3.16 -21.01 -9.16
C ASP A 172 -2.45 -20.33 -7.98
N LYS A 173 -3.02 -20.47 -6.77
CA LYS A 173 -2.48 -19.83 -5.56
C LYS A 173 -1.07 -20.30 -5.18
N ASN A 174 -0.77 -21.58 -5.40
CA ASN A 174 0.53 -22.13 -5.05
C ASN A 174 1.60 -21.65 -6.04
N GLU A 175 1.24 -21.56 -7.33
CA GLU A 175 2.12 -20.99 -8.37
C GLU A 175 2.38 -19.51 -8.12
N ILE A 176 1.35 -18.72 -7.78
CA ILE A 176 1.49 -17.31 -7.39
C ILE A 176 2.40 -17.19 -6.16
N SER A 177 2.23 -18.06 -5.16
CA SER A 177 3.08 -18.06 -3.97
C SER A 177 4.55 -18.36 -4.29
N LYS A 178 4.82 -19.36 -5.15
CA LYS A 178 6.19 -19.68 -5.60
C LYS A 178 6.80 -18.52 -6.38
N LEU A 179 6.04 -17.92 -7.30
CA LEU A 179 6.48 -16.76 -8.07
C LEU A 179 6.84 -15.59 -7.15
N THR A 180 5.95 -15.22 -6.24
CA THR A 180 6.17 -14.09 -5.34
C THR A 180 7.33 -14.33 -4.37
N LEU A 181 7.60 -15.57 -3.96
CA LEU A 181 8.78 -15.92 -3.18
C LEU A 181 10.09 -15.68 -3.94
N SER A 182 10.10 -15.84 -5.26
CA SER A 182 11.31 -15.58 -6.07
C SER A 182 11.72 -14.09 -6.07
N TRP A 183 10.79 -13.18 -5.77
CA TRP A 183 11.05 -11.74 -5.67
C TRP A 183 11.55 -11.29 -4.29
N SER A 184 11.46 -12.18 -3.28
CA SER A 184 12.02 -11.88 -1.95
C SER A 184 13.54 -11.64 -2.08
N PRO A 185 14.09 -10.61 -1.41
CA PRO A 185 13.50 -9.78 -0.35
C PRO A 185 12.89 -8.44 -0.85
N TYR A 186 12.45 -8.33 -2.09
CA TYR A 186 11.96 -7.08 -2.70
C TYR A 186 10.53 -7.17 -3.24
N ARG A 187 9.67 -7.99 -2.60
CA ARG A 187 8.28 -8.19 -3.02
C ARG A 187 7.46 -6.90 -3.07
N THR A 188 7.76 -5.91 -2.23
CA THR A 188 7.13 -4.59 -2.28
C THR A 188 7.42 -3.89 -3.61
N VAL A 189 8.67 -3.91 -4.08
CA VAL A 189 9.05 -3.28 -5.35
C VAL A 189 8.41 -4.02 -6.52
N ALA A 190 8.39 -5.36 -6.50
CA ALA A 190 7.66 -6.15 -7.50
C ALA A 190 6.17 -5.80 -7.52
N SER A 191 5.54 -5.60 -6.36
CA SER A 191 4.13 -5.17 -6.27
C SER A 191 3.90 -3.79 -6.88
N LEU A 192 4.79 -2.83 -6.66
CA LEU A 192 4.72 -1.50 -7.30
C LEU A 192 4.75 -1.62 -8.82
N LEU A 193 5.69 -2.40 -9.37
CA LEU A 193 5.78 -2.64 -10.82
C LEU A 193 4.50 -3.29 -11.38
N LEU A 194 3.92 -4.25 -10.66
CA LEU A 194 2.66 -4.89 -11.05
C LEU A 194 1.47 -3.93 -11.01
N TRP A 195 1.37 -3.04 -10.02
CA TRP A 195 0.32 -2.01 -9.99
C TRP A 195 0.47 -1.03 -11.14
N PHE A 196 1.70 -0.57 -11.45
CA PHE A 196 1.96 0.29 -12.61
C PHE A 196 1.50 -0.38 -13.92
N SER A 197 1.69 -1.70 -14.07
CA SER A 197 1.22 -2.41 -15.26
C SER A 197 -0.30 -2.30 -15.46
N ILE A 198 -1.08 -2.37 -14.39
CA ILE A 198 -2.55 -2.20 -14.40
C ILE A 198 -2.92 -0.74 -14.63
N GLU A 199 -2.32 0.19 -13.90
CA GLU A 199 -2.63 1.61 -13.97
C GLU A 199 -2.38 2.19 -15.37
N LYS A 200 -1.23 1.82 -15.96
CA LYS A 200 -0.83 2.28 -17.30
C LYS A 200 -1.37 1.41 -18.43
N ASN A 201 -2.05 0.32 -18.09
CA ASN A 201 -2.54 -0.68 -19.06
C ASN A 201 -1.42 -1.20 -19.98
N ILE A 202 -0.22 -1.43 -19.40
CA ILE A 202 0.95 -1.99 -20.08
C ILE A 202 1.18 -3.39 -19.56
N PHE A 203 1.14 -4.39 -20.44
CA PHE A 203 1.32 -5.79 -20.10
C PHE A 203 2.47 -6.38 -20.91
N TYR A 204 3.10 -7.41 -20.33
CA TYR A 204 4.10 -8.22 -21.03
C TYR A 204 3.41 -9.13 -22.04
N ASP A 205 3.91 -9.16 -23.29
CA ASP A 205 3.38 -10.06 -24.30
C ASP A 205 4.02 -11.44 -24.18
N LEU A 206 3.24 -12.38 -23.65
CA LEU A 206 3.68 -13.77 -23.46
C LEU A 206 3.97 -14.51 -24.79
N ASN A 207 3.49 -13.98 -25.91
CA ASN A 207 3.72 -14.57 -27.24
C ASN A 207 5.07 -14.14 -27.85
N ASN A 208 5.72 -13.12 -27.30
CA ASN A 208 7.03 -12.65 -27.74
C ASN A 208 8.20 -13.40 -27.08
N LYS A 209 7.97 -14.58 -26.51
CA LYS A 209 9.07 -15.47 -26.12
C LYS A 209 9.71 -16.02 -27.41
N LEU A 210 10.83 -15.38 -27.82
CA LEU A 210 11.75 -15.93 -28.82
C LEU A 210 12.48 -17.12 -28.25
#